data_6905dd36e74ff4dad28879d545504a6b
#
_entry.id   6905dd36e74ff4dad28879d545504a6b
#
_cell.length_a   1.000
_cell.length_b   1.000
_cell.length_c   1.000
_cell.angle_alpha   90.00
_cell.angle_beta   90.00
_cell.angle_gamma   90.00
#
_symmetry.space_group_name_H-M   'P 1'
#
loop_
_entity.id
_entity.type
_entity.pdbx_description
1 polymer ?
#
loop_
_entity_poly.entity_id
_entity_poly.type
_entity_poly.pdbx_seq_one_letter_code
_entity_poly.pdbx_strand_id
1 'polypeptide(L)'
;MVRPNRWTAPTSRPVRVAAVGTALSLTALLSGCGLLDGSSGADESAAEGGGQVEKSDITIGYNPIIDVAPIFYADENGYFADEGLNVTTERTTSGAEAIASLAGGSLDFTYGSHVAFMAAQASGIADLKIVGDAYTALEDNVAIMTVPDSGVETPEDLADVSIGINAERSLADLLSISAMTSNGVDVAYDDVNWQQMAMPDLPTALANGDIKAALLPEPFLTQAAMEYGAFKVLDAAEGPTAEWPLGGYVVSADFAEENPRTVAAFQRALVRASGALVDQGELEQILPEVAGIEEDIVSVLNFGAFPTTLEAERIQRVATLMSQFSFIEEPIDVEDMIVPLPED
;
A
#
# COMPACT_ATOMS: atom_id res chain seq x y z
N MET A 1 -32.06 -19.04 30.01
CA MET A 1 -33.03 -17.91 29.99
C MET A 1 -32.24 -16.63 29.83
N VAL A 2 -32.06 -16.16 28.60
CA VAL A 2 -31.29 -14.93 28.30
C VAL A 2 -32.31 -13.94 27.74
N ARG A 3 -32.41 -12.75 28.32
CA ARG A 3 -33.33 -11.69 27.93
C ARG A 3 -32.76 -10.89 26.75
N PRO A 4 -33.54 -10.52 25.73
CA PRO A 4 -33.07 -9.67 24.65
C PRO A 4 -33.07 -8.19 25.06
N ASN A 5 -31.97 -7.49 24.77
CA ASN A 5 -31.80 -6.04 24.91
C ASN A 5 -32.58 -5.32 23.78
N ARG A 6 -33.49 -4.41 24.16
CA ARG A 6 -34.22 -3.52 23.26
C ARG A 6 -33.37 -2.26 23.01
N TRP A 7 -33.00 -2.04 21.78
CA TRP A 7 -32.48 -0.75 21.32
C TRP A 7 -33.63 0.19 20.98
N THR A 8 -33.66 1.35 21.64
CA THR A 8 -34.60 2.44 21.34
C THR A 8 -33.91 3.46 20.44
N ALA A 9 -34.51 3.73 19.28
CA ALA A 9 -34.06 4.74 18.33
C ALA A 9 -34.32 6.17 18.86
N PRO A 10 -33.47 7.16 18.57
CA PRO A 10 -33.73 8.56 18.89
C PRO A 10 -34.67 9.20 17.87
N THR A 11 -35.68 9.87 18.41
CA THR A 11 -36.70 10.62 17.67
C THR A 11 -36.16 11.94 17.13
N SER A 12 -36.36 12.18 15.84
CA SER A 12 -36.08 13.44 15.13
C SER A 12 -37.04 14.54 15.59
N ARG A 13 -36.51 15.71 15.95
CA ARG A 13 -37.27 16.96 16.18
C ARG A 13 -37.23 17.83 14.92
N PRO A 14 -38.36 18.44 14.49
CA PRO A 14 -38.38 19.31 13.34
C PRO A 14 -37.89 20.73 13.73
N VAL A 15 -37.00 21.27 12.88
CA VAL A 15 -36.55 22.69 12.94
C VAL A 15 -37.57 23.56 12.20
N ARG A 16 -38.11 24.56 12.90
CA ARG A 16 -39.01 25.54 12.34
C ARG A 16 -38.21 26.60 11.57
N VAL A 17 -38.57 26.80 10.31
CA VAL A 17 -38.12 27.90 9.46
C VAL A 17 -38.91 29.14 9.84
N ALA A 18 -38.22 30.23 10.18
CA ALA A 18 -38.78 31.58 10.28
C ALA A 18 -38.20 32.45 9.16
N ALA A 19 -39.05 32.86 8.27
CA ALA A 19 -38.78 33.82 7.21
C ALA A 19 -39.20 35.23 7.67
N VAL A 20 -38.32 36.23 7.55
CA VAL A 20 -38.59 37.67 7.54
C VAL A 20 -37.43 38.28 6.76
N GLY A 21 -37.50 38.91 5.61
CA GLY A 21 -38.36 40.01 5.22
C GLY A 21 -37.44 41.16 4.83
N THR A 22 -37.25 41.37 3.54
CA THR A 22 -36.92 42.58 2.73
C THR A 22 -36.55 43.90 3.42
N ALA A 23 -35.40 44.49 2.97
CA ALA A 23 -35.37 45.96 2.69
C ALA A 23 -34.26 46.28 1.65
N LEU A 24 -34.69 46.79 0.50
CA LEU A 24 -33.90 47.51 -0.50
C LEU A 24 -33.38 48.82 0.10
N SER A 25 -32.13 49.20 -0.20
CA SER A 25 -31.74 50.62 -0.31
C SER A 25 -30.62 50.77 -1.35
N LEU A 26 -31.00 51.36 -2.45
CA LEU A 26 -30.15 51.96 -3.48
C LEU A 26 -29.55 53.26 -2.97
N THR A 27 -28.23 53.47 -3.13
CA THR A 27 -27.69 54.82 -3.37
C THR A 27 -26.38 54.76 -4.14
N ALA A 28 -26.29 55.64 -5.10
CA ALA A 28 -25.35 55.75 -6.18
C ALA A 28 -24.16 56.68 -5.86
N LEU A 29 -23.07 56.41 -6.61
CA LEU A 29 -22.10 57.35 -7.18
C LEU A 29 -21.34 58.35 -6.25
N LEU A 30 -20.00 58.27 -6.31
CA LEU A 30 -19.20 59.36 -6.89
C LEU A 30 -17.72 59.00 -6.97
N SER A 31 -17.16 59.36 -8.11
CA SER A 31 -15.78 59.28 -8.52
C SER A 31 -14.83 60.08 -7.65
N GLY A 32 -13.59 59.61 -7.49
CA GLY A 32 -12.50 60.41 -6.91
C GLY A 32 -11.15 59.79 -7.26
N CYS A 33 -10.51 60.34 -8.32
CA CYS A 33 -9.08 60.16 -8.56
C CYS A 33 -8.26 60.84 -7.48
N GLY A 34 -7.22 60.15 -6.97
CA GLY A 34 -6.19 60.72 -6.11
C GLY A 34 -4.93 59.90 -6.18
N LEU A 35 -3.98 60.36 -7.00
CA LEU A 35 -2.58 59.96 -6.92
C LEU A 35 -2.00 60.46 -5.59
N LEU A 36 -1.17 59.59 -4.94
CA LEU A 36 0.20 59.83 -4.46
C LEU A 36 0.58 58.86 -3.33
N ASP A 37 1.55 58.01 -3.65
CA ASP A 37 2.77 57.73 -2.93
C ASP A 37 2.72 57.41 -1.43
N GLY A 38 3.26 56.24 -1.06
CA GLY A 38 3.50 55.85 0.32
C GLY A 38 3.78 54.35 0.46
N SER A 39 4.99 53.92 0.10
CA SER A 39 5.60 52.64 0.37
C SER A 39 5.29 52.15 1.79
N SER A 40 4.76 50.94 1.88
CA SER A 40 4.97 50.00 2.99
C SER A 40 4.88 48.61 2.41
N GLY A 41 6.06 48.04 2.09
CA GLY A 41 6.17 46.65 1.71
C GLY A 41 5.73 45.77 2.88
N ALA A 42 4.66 45.05 2.69
CA ALA A 42 4.52 43.74 3.29
C ALA A 42 5.12 42.77 2.30
N ASP A 43 6.30 42.27 2.62
CA ASP A 43 6.90 41.10 1.97
C ASP A 43 5.91 39.96 2.18
N GLU A 44 5.00 39.75 1.21
CA GLU A 44 4.52 38.42 0.89
C GLU A 44 5.73 37.73 0.25
N SER A 45 6.50 37.06 1.09
CA SER A 45 7.42 36.03 0.65
C SER A 45 6.57 34.94 0.03
N ALA A 46 6.25 35.09 -1.25
CA ALA A 46 5.78 33.99 -2.07
C ALA A 46 6.91 32.96 -2.05
N ALA A 47 6.66 31.85 -1.39
CA ALA A 47 7.45 30.65 -1.58
C ALA A 47 7.37 30.32 -3.08
N GLU A 48 8.43 30.62 -3.81
CA GLU A 48 8.63 30.16 -5.18
C GLU A 48 8.79 28.64 -5.11
N GLY A 49 7.81 27.88 -5.61
CA GLY A 49 7.98 26.45 -5.80
C GLY A 49 6.72 25.58 -5.93
N GLY A 50 5.50 26.12 -5.87
CA GLY A 50 4.32 25.25 -6.01
C GLY A 50 3.14 25.95 -6.63
N GLY A 51 2.89 25.77 -7.93
CA GLY A 51 1.57 26.07 -8.51
C GLY A 51 0.52 25.23 -7.76
N GLN A 52 -0.70 25.79 -7.60
CA GLN A 52 -1.82 25.08 -6.99
C GLN A 52 -2.00 23.68 -7.65
N VAL A 53 -2.20 22.64 -6.85
CA VAL A 53 -2.49 21.28 -7.33
C VAL A 53 -3.77 21.29 -8.18
N GLU A 54 -3.88 20.39 -9.15
CA GLU A 54 -5.07 20.30 -10.02
C GLU A 54 -6.27 19.77 -9.24
N LYS A 55 -6.04 18.78 -8.37
CA LYS A 55 -7.03 18.15 -7.50
C LYS A 55 -6.49 18.10 -6.08
N SER A 56 -7.11 18.84 -5.17
CA SER A 56 -6.71 18.87 -3.75
C SER A 56 -7.35 17.75 -2.90
N ASP A 57 -8.58 17.38 -3.21
CA ASP A 57 -9.29 16.33 -2.48
C ASP A 57 -9.04 15.00 -3.18
N ILE A 58 -8.22 14.13 -2.58
CA ILE A 58 -7.82 12.84 -3.15
C ILE A 58 -8.26 11.67 -2.27
N THR A 59 -8.61 10.55 -2.92
CA THR A 59 -8.98 9.31 -2.25
C THR A 59 -7.92 8.23 -2.52
N ILE A 60 -7.37 7.64 -1.45
CA ILE A 60 -6.32 6.63 -1.50
C ILE A 60 -6.87 5.28 -1.04
N GLY A 61 -6.86 4.29 -1.93
CA GLY A 61 -7.18 2.90 -1.61
C GLY A 61 -6.03 2.21 -0.88
N TYR A 62 -6.33 1.43 0.17
CA TYR A 62 -5.31 0.72 0.92
C TYR A 62 -5.80 -0.59 1.54
N ASN A 63 -4.88 -1.51 1.78
CA ASN A 63 -5.08 -2.65 2.66
C ASN A 63 -4.38 -2.36 4.01
N PRO A 64 -4.95 -2.75 5.16
CA PRO A 64 -4.37 -2.47 6.47
C PRO A 64 -3.19 -3.42 6.78
N ILE A 65 -2.02 -3.08 6.29
CA ILE A 65 -0.75 -3.80 6.45
C ILE A 65 0.38 -2.80 6.71
N ILE A 66 1.55 -3.31 7.09
CA ILE A 66 2.73 -2.51 7.44
C ILE A 66 3.13 -1.55 6.32
N ASP A 67 3.06 -2.00 5.08
CA ASP A 67 3.50 -1.30 3.86
C ASP A 67 2.88 0.09 3.67
N VAL A 68 1.69 0.31 4.20
CA VAL A 68 0.95 1.56 4.04
C VAL A 68 1.16 2.56 5.19
N ALA A 69 2.02 2.24 6.16
CA ALA A 69 2.34 3.14 7.26
C ALA A 69 2.72 4.57 6.81
N PRO A 70 3.48 4.78 5.70
CA PRO A 70 3.82 6.12 5.25
C PRO A 70 2.62 7.02 4.90
N ILE A 71 1.50 6.47 4.39
CA ILE A 71 0.31 7.28 4.09
C ILE A 71 -0.28 7.85 5.39
N PHE A 72 -0.45 7.00 6.40
CA PHE A 72 -1.04 7.40 7.67
C PHE A 72 -0.12 8.34 8.44
N TYR A 73 1.18 8.05 8.43
CA TYR A 73 2.17 8.94 9.04
C TYR A 73 2.20 10.32 8.36
N ALA A 74 2.10 10.37 7.03
CA ALA A 74 2.01 11.62 6.28
C ALA A 74 0.75 12.42 6.62
N ASP A 75 -0.38 11.75 6.77
CA ASP A 75 -1.66 12.40 7.11
C ASP A 75 -1.65 12.95 8.54
N GLU A 76 -1.26 12.13 9.53
CA GLU A 76 -1.19 12.54 10.93
C GLU A 76 -0.20 13.69 11.19
N ASN A 77 0.92 13.71 10.46
CA ASN A 77 1.94 14.74 10.60
C ASN A 77 1.73 15.94 9.67
N GLY A 78 0.60 15.97 8.94
CA GLY A 78 0.20 17.08 8.09
C GLY A 78 1.03 17.23 6.81
N TYR A 79 1.81 16.21 6.40
CA TYR A 79 2.66 16.32 5.21
C TYR A 79 1.85 16.44 3.92
N PHE A 80 0.70 15.79 3.84
CA PHE A 80 -0.23 16.00 2.72
C PHE A 80 -0.84 17.40 2.71
N ALA A 81 -1.21 17.92 3.89
CA ALA A 81 -1.76 19.27 4.01
C ALA A 81 -0.72 20.34 3.66
N ASP A 82 0.56 20.16 4.03
CA ASP A 82 1.68 21.02 3.64
C ASP A 82 1.83 21.14 2.11
N GLU A 83 1.50 20.05 1.40
CA GLU A 83 1.50 19.96 -0.07
C GLU A 83 0.18 20.37 -0.71
N GLY A 84 -0.80 20.81 0.07
CA GLY A 84 -2.11 21.28 -0.39
C GLY A 84 -3.09 20.15 -0.73
N LEU A 85 -2.89 18.95 -0.18
CA LEU A 85 -3.75 17.78 -0.38
C LEU A 85 -4.63 17.54 0.86
N ASN A 86 -5.90 17.23 0.61
CA ASN A 86 -6.84 16.69 1.60
C ASN A 86 -7.04 15.21 1.28
N VAL A 87 -6.54 14.32 2.13
CA VAL A 87 -6.56 12.88 1.89
C VAL A 87 -7.77 12.25 2.56
N THR A 88 -8.43 11.36 1.83
CA THR A 88 -9.39 10.39 2.35
C THR A 88 -8.87 9.00 2.06
N THR A 89 -8.77 8.13 3.06
CA THR A 89 -8.35 6.75 2.88
C THR A 89 -9.55 5.82 2.81
N GLU A 90 -9.53 4.85 1.88
CA GLU A 90 -10.59 3.86 1.70
C GLU A 90 -10.01 2.45 1.72
N ARG A 91 -10.55 1.59 2.60
CA ARG A 91 -10.09 0.19 2.67
C ARG A 91 -10.56 -0.59 1.45
N THR A 92 -9.62 -1.33 0.86
CA THR A 92 -9.90 -2.29 -0.19
C THR A 92 -9.70 -3.71 0.34
N THR A 93 -10.43 -4.66 -0.20
CA THR A 93 -10.38 -6.08 0.24
C THR A 93 -9.39 -6.91 -0.58
N SER A 94 -9.03 -6.43 -1.77
CA SER A 94 -8.09 -7.10 -2.67
C SER A 94 -7.46 -6.13 -3.67
N GLY A 95 -6.30 -6.50 -4.23
CA GLY A 95 -5.66 -5.73 -5.30
C GLY A 95 -6.54 -5.60 -6.55
N ALA A 96 -7.34 -6.61 -6.89
CA ALA A 96 -8.26 -6.56 -8.02
C ALA A 96 -9.39 -5.54 -7.81
N GLU A 97 -9.96 -5.46 -6.60
CA GLU A 97 -10.94 -4.44 -6.23
C GLU A 97 -10.32 -3.04 -6.28
N ALA A 98 -9.13 -2.89 -5.73
CA ALA A 98 -8.41 -1.63 -5.72
C ALA A 98 -8.15 -1.10 -7.15
N ILE A 99 -7.67 -1.96 -8.05
CA ILE A 99 -7.44 -1.62 -9.46
C ILE A 99 -8.77 -1.30 -10.19
N ALA A 100 -9.84 -2.05 -9.93
CA ALA A 100 -11.15 -1.78 -10.53
C ALA A 100 -11.72 -0.43 -10.03
N SER A 101 -11.56 -0.11 -8.75
CA SER A 101 -11.97 1.16 -8.14
C SER A 101 -11.17 2.35 -8.69
N LEU A 102 -9.88 2.15 -8.92
CA LEU A 102 -9.01 3.14 -9.56
C LEU A 102 -9.44 3.39 -11.02
N ALA A 103 -9.62 2.32 -11.80
CA ALA A 103 -10.07 2.41 -13.18
C ALA A 103 -11.48 3.00 -13.31
N GLY A 104 -12.33 2.79 -12.30
CA GLY A 104 -13.68 3.37 -12.21
C GLY A 104 -13.72 4.82 -11.71
N GLY A 105 -12.59 5.40 -11.27
CA GLY A 105 -12.46 6.77 -10.78
C GLY A 105 -13.05 6.99 -9.38
N SER A 106 -13.33 5.93 -8.62
CA SER A 106 -13.70 6.05 -7.20
C SER A 106 -12.49 6.21 -6.28
N LEU A 107 -11.34 5.75 -6.72
CA LEU A 107 -10.04 6.01 -6.10
C LEU A 107 -9.18 6.84 -7.06
N ASP A 108 -8.36 7.72 -6.51
CA ASP A 108 -7.36 8.50 -7.25
C ASP A 108 -5.99 7.81 -7.21
N PHE A 109 -5.63 7.30 -6.05
CA PHE A 109 -4.44 6.53 -5.78
C PHE A 109 -4.82 5.19 -5.17
N THR A 110 -3.99 4.19 -5.34
CA THR A 110 -4.13 2.96 -4.56
C THR A 110 -2.78 2.31 -4.27
N TYR A 111 -2.69 1.73 -3.08
CA TYR A 111 -1.62 0.79 -2.73
C TYR A 111 -1.94 -0.60 -3.33
N GLY A 112 -0.90 -1.33 -3.71
CA GLY A 112 -0.98 -2.74 -4.08
C GLY A 112 0.39 -3.34 -4.38
N SER A 113 0.44 -4.67 -4.56
CA SER A 113 1.68 -5.33 -4.94
C SER A 113 2.06 -5.00 -6.38
N HIS A 114 3.36 -4.86 -6.65
CA HIS A 114 3.84 -4.67 -8.02
C HIS A 114 3.45 -5.83 -8.94
N VAL A 115 3.35 -7.06 -8.41
CA VAL A 115 2.85 -8.23 -9.17
C VAL A 115 1.43 -8.01 -9.66
N ALA A 116 0.53 -7.50 -8.81
CA ALA A 116 -0.86 -7.23 -9.21
C ALA A 116 -0.94 -6.12 -10.26
N PHE A 117 -0.15 -5.06 -10.12
CA PHE A 117 -0.11 -3.95 -11.08
C PHE A 117 0.38 -4.39 -12.44
N MET A 118 1.47 -5.15 -12.48
CA MET A 118 2.02 -5.68 -13.74
C MET A 118 1.09 -6.70 -14.41
N ALA A 119 0.40 -7.53 -13.63
CA ALA A 119 -0.60 -8.45 -14.18
C ALA A 119 -1.78 -7.69 -14.81
N ALA A 120 -2.25 -6.62 -14.17
CA ALA A 120 -3.32 -5.77 -14.71
C ALA A 120 -2.88 -5.02 -15.96
N GLN A 121 -1.67 -4.48 -15.98
CA GLN A 121 -1.07 -3.81 -17.14
C GLN A 121 -0.89 -4.78 -18.31
N ALA A 122 -0.29 -5.97 -18.06
CA ALA A 122 -0.04 -6.98 -19.09
C ALA A 122 -1.33 -7.51 -19.74
N SER A 123 -2.39 -7.64 -18.94
CA SER A 123 -3.70 -8.09 -19.44
C SER A 123 -4.54 -6.98 -20.10
N GLY A 124 -4.09 -5.73 -20.05
CA GLY A 124 -4.81 -4.57 -20.57
C GLY A 124 -6.08 -4.21 -19.77
N ILE A 125 -6.18 -4.69 -18.53
CA ILE A 125 -7.31 -4.35 -17.65
C ILE A 125 -7.24 -2.89 -17.20
N ALA A 126 -6.04 -2.38 -16.97
CA ALA A 126 -5.82 -1.00 -16.57
C ALA A 126 -4.50 -0.47 -17.15
N ASP A 127 -4.46 0.82 -17.48
CA ASP A 127 -3.23 1.55 -17.80
C ASP A 127 -2.81 2.32 -16.56
N LEU A 128 -1.73 1.84 -15.92
CA LEU A 128 -1.30 2.27 -14.60
C LEU A 128 0.04 3.00 -14.64
N LYS A 129 0.17 4.01 -13.79
CA LYS A 129 1.43 4.69 -13.51
C LYS A 129 1.82 4.49 -12.06
N ILE A 130 3.05 4.04 -11.81
CA ILE A 130 3.64 3.88 -10.48
C ILE A 130 4.17 5.24 -10.05
N VAL A 131 3.64 5.75 -8.94
CA VAL A 131 3.95 7.09 -8.41
C VAL A 131 4.73 7.05 -7.10
N GLY A 132 4.90 5.87 -6.50
CA GLY A 132 5.67 5.68 -5.28
C GLY A 132 5.96 4.22 -5.06
N ASP A 133 7.14 3.93 -4.52
CA ASP A 133 7.45 2.61 -3.96
C ASP A 133 7.03 2.62 -2.48
N ALA A 134 6.52 1.49 -1.96
CA ALA A 134 5.96 1.49 -0.62
C ALA A 134 6.83 0.73 0.38
N TYR A 135 7.21 -0.51 0.06
CA TYR A 135 7.88 -1.36 1.01
C TYR A 135 8.80 -2.38 0.34
N THR A 136 9.96 -2.55 0.94
CA THR A 136 10.99 -3.50 0.52
C THR A 136 11.08 -4.62 1.53
N ALA A 137 10.92 -5.87 1.09
CA ALA A 137 11.22 -7.01 1.93
C ALA A 137 12.73 -7.11 2.17
N LEU A 138 13.10 -7.32 3.42
CA LEU A 138 14.45 -7.65 3.86
C LEU A 138 14.48 -9.08 4.41
N GLU A 139 15.67 -9.61 4.69
CA GLU A 139 15.84 -10.92 5.32
C GLU A 139 14.96 -11.05 6.58
N ASP A 140 14.35 -12.20 6.78
CA ASP A 140 13.42 -12.51 7.87
C ASP A 140 12.08 -11.74 7.87
N ASN A 141 11.77 -10.97 6.83
CA ASN A 141 10.52 -10.21 6.75
C ASN A 141 9.38 -10.99 6.07
N VAL A 142 9.72 -11.91 5.17
CA VAL A 142 8.78 -12.80 4.47
C VAL A 142 9.43 -14.15 4.24
N ALA A 143 8.79 -15.25 4.64
CA ALA A 143 9.38 -16.56 4.58
C ALA A 143 8.36 -17.68 4.34
N ILE A 144 8.84 -18.82 3.80
CA ILE A 144 8.08 -20.08 3.82
C ILE A 144 8.28 -20.72 5.18
N MET A 145 7.18 -20.76 5.94
CA MET A 145 7.14 -21.28 7.30
C MET A 145 6.48 -22.66 7.36
N THR A 146 6.88 -23.43 8.35
CA THR A 146 6.24 -24.70 8.72
C THR A 146 6.17 -24.84 10.25
N VAL A 147 5.48 -25.88 10.73
CA VAL A 147 5.38 -26.18 12.16
C VAL A 147 6.09 -27.52 12.49
N PRO A 148 6.49 -27.77 13.75
CA PRO A 148 6.98 -29.07 14.19
C PRO A 148 5.98 -30.19 13.83
N ASP A 149 6.51 -31.36 13.51
CA ASP A 149 5.73 -32.55 13.12
C ASP A 149 4.92 -32.43 11.80
N SER A 150 5.13 -31.36 11.01
CA SER A 150 4.54 -31.19 9.67
C SER A 150 5.03 -32.25 8.65
N GLY A 151 6.26 -32.74 8.86
CA GLY A 151 7.00 -33.56 7.90
C GLY A 151 7.87 -32.76 6.95
N VAL A 152 7.93 -31.43 7.08
CA VAL A 152 8.80 -30.52 6.33
C VAL A 152 9.99 -30.15 7.20
N GLU A 153 11.18 -30.60 6.83
CA GLU A 153 12.43 -30.36 7.56
C GLU A 153 13.46 -29.62 6.68
N THR A 154 13.37 -29.81 5.36
CA THR A 154 14.32 -29.25 4.39
C THR A 154 13.57 -28.55 3.24
N PRO A 155 14.23 -27.69 2.46
CA PRO A 155 13.63 -27.08 1.27
C PRO A 155 13.06 -28.09 0.26
N GLU A 156 13.72 -29.24 0.08
CA GLU A 156 13.31 -30.29 -0.85
C GLU A 156 11.95 -30.89 -0.51
N ASP A 157 11.58 -30.92 0.77
CA ASP A 157 10.28 -31.43 1.23
C ASP A 157 9.11 -30.58 0.75
N LEU A 158 9.37 -29.31 0.36
CA LEU A 158 8.34 -28.41 -0.15
C LEU A 158 7.77 -28.84 -1.51
N ALA A 159 8.49 -29.66 -2.27
CA ALA A 159 8.04 -30.11 -3.59
C ALA A 159 6.75 -30.94 -3.55
N ASP A 160 6.56 -31.72 -2.50
CA ASP A 160 5.52 -32.76 -2.41
C ASP A 160 4.40 -32.41 -1.38
N VAL A 161 4.40 -31.19 -0.84
CA VAL A 161 3.45 -30.80 0.23
C VAL A 161 2.52 -29.68 -0.19
N SER A 162 1.44 -29.48 0.60
CA SER A 162 0.54 -28.33 0.42
C SER A 162 1.17 -27.06 0.96
N ILE A 163 1.18 -26.00 0.15
CA ILE A 163 1.72 -24.68 0.51
C ILE A 163 0.60 -23.65 0.50
N GLY A 164 0.36 -23.04 1.66
CA GLY A 164 -0.65 -22.00 1.84
C GLY A 164 -0.19 -20.65 1.27
N ILE A 165 -1.08 -20.02 0.52
CA ILE A 165 -0.92 -18.70 -0.09
C ILE A 165 -2.23 -17.90 0.02
N ASN A 166 -2.17 -16.58 -0.11
CA ASN A 166 -3.38 -15.76 -0.07
C ASN A 166 -4.14 -15.74 -1.41
N ALA A 167 -3.45 -15.87 -2.52
CA ALA A 167 -4.04 -15.96 -3.86
C ALA A 167 -3.04 -16.64 -4.82
N GLU A 168 -3.56 -17.28 -5.85
CA GLU A 168 -2.76 -17.81 -6.95
C GLU A 168 -2.39 -16.71 -7.94
N ARG A 169 -1.27 -16.86 -8.63
CA ARG A 169 -0.69 -15.89 -9.58
C ARG A 169 -0.52 -14.51 -8.94
N SER A 170 -0.06 -14.50 -7.70
CA SER A 170 0.12 -13.33 -6.84
C SER A 170 1.57 -13.18 -6.38
N LEU A 171 1.80 -12.23 -5.49
CA LEU A 171 3.12 -12.04 -4.88
C LEU A 171 3.57 -13.28 -4.07
N ALA A 172 2.64 -13.92 -3.35
CA ALA A 172 2.98 -14.99 -2.42
C ALA A 172 3.53 -16.23 -3.12
N ASP A 173 2.86 -16.71 -4.16
CA ASP A 173 3.31 -17.88 -4.90
C ASP A 173 4.50 -17.57 -5.81
N LEU A 174 4.62 -16.34 -6.34
CA LEU A 174 5.81 -15.90 -7.07
C LEU A 174 7.07 -15.93 -6.19
N LEU A 175 7.00 -15.39 -4.99
CA LEU A 175 8.11 -15.42 -4.04
C LEU A 175 8.42 -16.86 -3.59
N SER A 176 7.38 -17.67 -3.33
CA SER A 176 7.55 -19.07 -2.92
C SER A 176 8.26 -19.89 -3.99
N ILE A 177 7.81 -19.85 -5.24
CA ILE A 177 8.43 -20.63 -6.33
C ILE A 177 9.84 -20.13 -6.62
N SER A 178 10.11 -18.83 -6.49
CA SER A 178 11.45 -18.27 -6.63
C SER A 178 12.39 -18.76 -5.53
N ALA A 179 11.94 -18.71 -4.27
CA ALA A 179 12.72 -19.21 -3.14
C ALA A 179 13.01 -20.71 -3.25
N MET A 180 12.00 -21.51 -3.59
CA MET A 180 12.14 -22.96 -3.78
C MET A 180 13.16 -23.28 -4.88
N THR A 181 12.99 -22.73 -6.07
CA THR A 181 13.87 -23.03 -7.21
C THR A 181 15.29 -22.51 -7.03
N SER A 182 15.48 -21.35 -6.41
CA SER A 182 16.83 -20.81 -6.10
C SER A 182 17.58 -21.62 -5.04
N ASN A 183 16.85 -22.37 -4.20
CA ASN A 183 17.42 -23.28 -3.21
C ASN A 183 17.47 -24.75 -3.69
N GLY A 184 17.30 -24.99 -5.00
CA GLY A 184 17.53 -26.30 -5.62
C GLY A 184 16.33 -27.22 -5.59
N VAL A 185 15.14 -26.75 -5.19
CA VAL A 185 13.90 -27.55 -5.30
C VAL A 185 13.51 -27.61 -6.78
N ASP A 186 13.54 -28.80 -7.36
CA ASP A 186 13.20 -29.03 -8.77
C ASP A 186 11.70 -29.26 -8.92
N VAL A 187 10.96 -28.15 -9.04
CA VAL A 187 9.49 -28.16 -9.15
C VAL A 187 9.04 -27.06 -10.12
N ALA A 188 8.08 -27.38 -10.99
CA ALA A 188 7.41 -26.38 -11.80
C ALA A 188 6.25 -25.75 -11.02
N TYR A 189 5.90 -24.50 -11.34
CA TYR A 189 4.82 -23.77 -10.65
C TYR A 189 3.50 -24.58 -10.60
N ASP A 190 3.11 -25.19 -11.73
CA ASP A 190 1.85 -25.93 -11.87
C ASP A 190 1.86 -27.30 -11.15
N ASP A 191 3.02 -27.78 -10.71
CA ASP A 191 3.17 -29.01 -9.96
C ASP A 191 3.10 -28.79 -8.44
N VAL A 192 3.22 -27.55 -7.96
CA VAL A 192 3.10 -27.22 -6.54
C VAL A 192 1.64 -27.27 -6.09
N ASN A 193 1.39 -27.92 -4.96
CA ASN A 193 0.05 -28.02 -4.37
C ASN A 193 -0.31 -26.72 -3.60
N TRP A 194 -0.65 -25.65 -4.33
CA TRP A 194 -1.09 -24.39 -3.75
C TRP A 194 -2.43 -24.52 -3.04
N GLN A 195 -2.54 -23.96 -1.83
CA GLN A 195 -3.78 -23.90 -1.05
C GLN A 195 -4.11 -22.43 -0.76
N GLN A 196 -5.16 -21.94 -1.42
CA GLN A 196 -5.58 -20.54 -1.26
C GLN A 196 -6.48 -20.37 -0.07
N MET A 197 -6.13 -19.40 0.82
CA MET A 197 -6.96 -18.97 1.94
C MET A 197 -6.61 -17.54 2.35
N ALA A 198 -7.44 -16.90 3.18
CA ALA A 198 -7.14 -15.56 3.65
C ALA A 198 -5.85 -15.53 4.49
N MET A 199 -5.03 -14.49 4.31
CA MET A 199 -3.73 -14.37 4.97
C MET A 199 -3.80 -14.58 6.51
N PRO A 200 -4.78 -14.02 7.25
CA PRO A 200 -4.89 -14.24 8.69
C PRO A 200 -5.19 -15.70 9.10
N ASP A 201 -5.73 -16.51 8.17
CA ASP A 201 -6.08 -17.90 8.45
C ASP A 201 -4.90 -18.86 8.27
N LEU A 202 -3.87 -18.45 7.53
CA LEU A 202 -2.70 -19.29 7.20
C LEU A 202 -1.97 -19.83 8.44
N PRO A 203 -1.66 -19.02 9.49
CA PRO A 203 -1.00 -19.53 10.69
C PRO A 203 -1.78 -20.64 11.40
N THR A 204 -3.11 -20.46 11.52
CA THR A 204 -4.00 -21.45 12.15
C THR A 204 -4.13 -22.72 11.30
N ALA A 205 -4.25 -22.59 9.98
CA ALA A 205 -4.30 -23.75 9.06
C ALA A 205 -3.00 -24.56 9.10
N LEU A 206 -1.86 -23.88 9.22
CA LEU A 206 -0.56 -24.49 9.38
C LEU A 206 -0.47 -25.27 10.71
N ALA A 207 -0.90 -24.65 11.81
CA ALA A 207 -0.93 -25.27 13.14
C ALA A 207 -1.85 -26.52 13.20
N ASN A 208 -2.98 -26.48 12.51
CA ASN A 208 -3.93 -27.60 12.42
C ASN A 208 -3.46 -28.72 11.47
N GLY A 209 -2.44 -28.48 10.64
CA GLY A 209 -1.94 -29.42 9.64
C GLY A 209 -2.82 -29.52 8.38
N ASP A 210 -3.73 -28.57 8.18
CA ASP A 210 -4.54 -28.43 6.96
C ASP A 210 -3.66 -28.11 5.74
N ILE A 211 -2.60 -27.36 5.97
CA ILE A 211 -1.48 -27.10 5.08
C ILE A 211 -0.16 -27.49 5.76
N LYS A 212 0.88 -27.78 4.98
CA LYS A 212 2.17 -28.24 5.51
C LYS A 212 3.23 -27.16 5.56
N ALA A 213 3.13 -26.19 4.70
CA ALA A 213 3.93 -24.97 4.68
C ALA A 213 3.07 -23.77 4.30
N ALA A 214 3.52 -22.56 4.54
CA ALA A 214 2.85 -21.34 4.10
C ALA A 214 3.87 -20.22 3.86
N LEU A 215 3.66 -19.39 2.84
CA LEU A 215 4.36 -18.11 2.76
C LEU A 215 3.69 -17.12 3.73
N LEU A 216 4.45 -16.67 4.69
CA LEU A 216 4.01 -15.71 5.70
C LEU A 216 4.89 -14.46 5.67
N PRO A 217 4.31 -13.28 5.41
CA PRO A 217 4.96 -12.00 5.71
C PRO A 217 4.76 -11.65 7.19
N GLU A 218 5.50 -10.65 7.68
CA GLU A 218 5.17 -10.03 8.95
C GLU A 218 3.79 -9.31 8.88
N PRO A 219 3.00 -9.32 9.95
CA PRO A 219 3.25 -9.87 11.30
C PRO A 219 2.93 -11.37 11.45
N PHE A 220 2.38 -12.01 10.42
CA PHE A 220 1.90 -13.41 10.47
C PHE A 220 3.03 -14.42 10.70
N LEU A 221 4.24 -14.10 10.23
CA LEU A 221 5.45 -14.90 10.43
C LEU A 221 5.78 -14.97 11.93
N THR A 222 5.93 -13.82 12.58
CA THR A 222 6.20 -13.71 14.02
C THR A 222 5.07 -14.32 14.85
N GLN A 223 3.82 -14.05 14.49
CA GLN A 223 2.65 -14.63 15.17
C GLN A 223 2.67 -16.16 15.11
N ALA A 224 2.90 -16.74 13.93
CA ALA A 224 2.98 -18.19 13.77
C ALA A 224 4.12 -18.81 14.58
N ALA A 225 5.27 -18.13 14.64
CA ALA A 225 6.42 -18.57 15.42
C ALA A 225 6.11 -18.54 16.93
N MET A 226 5.50 -17.47 17.43
CA MET A 226 5.19 -17.31 18.85
C MET A 226 4.07 -18.21 19.33
N GLU A 227 2.98 -18.32 18.56
CA GLU A 227 1.79 -19.07 18.99
C GLU A 227 1.90 -20.59 18.75
N TYR A 228 2.52 -20.99 17.63
CA TYR A 228 2.52 -22.38 17.17
C TYR A 228 3.90 -23.01 17.07
N GLY A 229 4.96 -22.25 17.38
CA GLY A 229 6.34 -22.70 17.24
C GLY A 229 6.75 -22.92 15.79
N ALA A 230 6.10 -22.20 14.85
CA ALA A 230 6.46 -22.27 13.43
C ALA A 230 7.91 -21.81 13.24
N PHE A 231 8.58 -22.39 12.26
CA PHE A 231 9.97 -22.06 11.92
C PHE A 231 10.15 -21.87 10.42
N LYS A 232 11.15 -21.09 10.05
CA LYS A 232 11.49 -20.77 8.66
C LYS A 232 12.15 -21.98 7.98
N VAL A 233 11.60 -22.37 6.82
CA VAL A 233 12.19 -23.35 5.90
C VAL A 233 13.04 -22.64 4.86
N LEU A 234 12.49 -21.57 4.25
CA LEU A 234 13.17 -20.72 3.28
C LEU A 234 12.83 -19.25 3.55
N ASP A 235 13.83 -18.41 3.45
CA ASP A 235 13.62 -16.98 3.34
C ASP A 235 13.19 -16.62 1.92
N ALA A 236 12.12 -15.83 1.79
CA ALA A 236 11.63 -15.43 0.49
C ALA A 236 12.17 -14.07 0.03
N ALA A 237 12.96 -13.40 0.87
CA ALA A 237 13.67 -12.16 0.58
C ALA A 237 15.19 -12.36 0.43
N GLU A 238 15.63 -13.54 0.02
CA GLU A 238 17.03 -13.87 -0.25
C GLU A 238 17.27 -14.23 -1.73
N GLY A 239 18.54 -14.25 -2.13
CA GLY A 239 18.95 -14.62 -3.48
C GLY A 239 18.35 -13.71 -4.56
N PRO A 240 17.62 -14.24 -5.55
CA PRO A 240 17.00 -13.44 -6.61
C PRO A 240 16.00 -12.40 -6.11
N THR A 241 15.43 -12.64 -4.93
CA THR A 241 14.40 -11.79 -4.30
C THR A 241 14.93 -10.98 -3.10
N ALA A 242 16.25 -10.90 -2.92
CA ALA A 242 16.85 -10.02 -1.92
C ALA A 242 16.46 -8.55 -2.17
N GLU A 243 16.13 -7.84 -1.10
CA GLU A 243 15.64 -6.44 -1.16
C GLU A 243 14.49 -6.28 -2.16
N TRP A 244 13.51 -7.18 -2.05
CA TRP A 244 12.42 -7.26 -3.02
C TRP A 244 11.41 -6.11 -2.86
N PRO A 245 11.07 -5.38 -3.95
CA PRO A 245 10.01 -4.39 -3.91
C PRO A 245 8.65 -5.11 -3.86
N LEU A 246 8.00 -5.10 -2.70
CA LEU A 246 6.73 -5.82 -2.50
C LEU A 246 5.58 -5.11 -3.20
N GLY A 247 5.47 -3.81 -3.02
CA GLY A 247 4.37 -3.03 -3.56
C GLY A 247 4.66 -1.55 -3.58
N GLY A 248 3.72 -0.80 -4.14
CA GLY A 248 3.82 0.63 -4.31
C GLY A 248 2.47 1.31 -4.42
N TYR A 249 2.50 2.54 -4.86
CA TYR A 249 1.31 3.36 -5.11
C TYR A 249 1.19 3.62 -6.60
N VAL A 250 -0.02 3.47 -7.11
CA VAL A 250 -0.34 3.73 -8.52
C VAL A 250 -1.51 4.67 -8.66
N VAL A 251 -1.55 5.32 -9.81
CA VAL A 251 -2.69 6.07 -10.36
C VAL A 251 -3.02 5.53 -11.76
N SER A 252 -4.16 5.91 -12.34
CA SER A 252 -4.40 5.67 -13.77
C SER A 252 -3.50 6.57 -14.61
N ALA A 253 -3.17 6.15 -15.84
CA ALA A 253 -2.39 6.97 -16.77
C ALA A 253 -3.07 8.32 -17.05
N ASP A 254 -4.39 8.31 -17.24
CA ASP A 254 -5.18 9.53 -17.45
C ASP A 254 -5.07 10.48 -16.24
N PHE A 255 -5.16 9.96 -15.02
CA PHE A 255 -5.01 10.78 -13.82
C PHE A 255 -3.62 11.41 -13.71
N ALA A 256 -2.57 10.65 -14.02
CA ALA A 256 -1.20 11.16 -13.99
C ALA A 256 -0.98 12.28 -15.02
N GLU A 257 -1.58 12.16 -16.23
CA GLU A 257 -1.50 13.17 -17.28
C GLU A 257 -2.30 14.44 -16.92
N GLU A 258 -3.50 14.28 -16.37
CA GLU A 258 -4.39 15.40 -16.02
C GLU A 258 -4.00 16.12 -14.74
N ASN A 259 -3.31 15.44 -13.79
CA ASN A 259 -3.03 15.94 -12.45
C ASN A 259 -1.55 15.84 -12.03
N PRO A 260 -0.58 16.28 -12.87
CA PRO A 260 0.84 16.06 -12.60
C PRO A 260 1.35 16.75 -11.32
N ARG A 261 0.80 17.92 -10.94
CA ARG A 261 1.20 18.60 -9.70
C ARG A 261 0.59 17.92 -8.45
N THR A 262 -0.61 17.37 -8.57
CA THR A 262 -1.24 16.55 -7.52
C THR A 262 -0.40 15.30 -7.27
N VAL A 263 0.04 14.60 -8.33
CA VAL A 263 0.94 13.43 -8.21
C VAL A 263 2.27 13.83 -7.57
N ALA A 264 2.90 14.92 -8.02
CA ALA A 264 4.16 15.39 -7.45
C ALA A 264 4.02 15.78 -5.95
N ALA A 265 2.90 16.40 -5.57
CA ALA A 265 2.59 16.73 -4.18
C ALA A 265 2.45 15.46 -3.31
N PHE A 266 1.72 14.45 -3.81
CA PHE A 266 1.63 13.14 -3.16
C PHE A 266 3.00 12.49 -2.99
N GLN A 267 3.84 12.48 -4.04
CA GLN A 267 5.18 11.91 -4.01
C GLN A 267 6.07 12.57 -2.94
N ARG A 268 6.09 13.91 -2.85
CA ARG A 268 6.88 14.62 -1.82
C ARG A 268 6.42 14.28 -0.40
N ALA A 269 5.13 14.27 -0.15
CA ALA A 269 4.58 13.89 1.15
C ALA A 269 4.94 12.44 1.51
N LEU A 270 4.82 11.50 0.55
CA LEU A 270 5.15 10.09 0.73
C LEU A 270 6.64 9.90 1.04
N VAL A 271 7.53 10.50 0.25
CA VAL A 271 8.99 10.40 0.44
C VAL A 271 9.41 10.95 1.82
N ARG A 272 8.81 12.07 2.23
CA ARG A 272 9.05 12.66 3.55
C ARG A 272 8.62 11.72 4.69
N ALA A 273 7.46 11.07 4.55
CA ALA A 273 6.97 10.11 5.53
C ALA A 273 7.81 8.84 5.56
N SER A 274 8.16 8.28 4.40
CA SER A 274 9.05 7.12 4.30
C SER A 274 10.39 7.39 4.96
N GLY A 275 10.96 8.58 4.78
CA GLY A 275 12.20 9.00 5.42
C GLY A 275 12.10 9.11 6.94
N ALA A 276 10.95 9.53 7.48
CA ALA A 276 10.71 9.60 8.91
C ALA A 276 10.59 8.21 9.55
N LEU A 277 9.95 7.26 8.87
CA LEU A 277 9.74 5.89 9.34
C LEU A 277 11.00 4.99 9.31
N VAL A 278 12.15 5.53 8.93
CA VAL A 278 13.46 4.91 9.21
C VAL A 278 13.70 4.84 10.73
N ASP A 279 13.11 5.75 11.50
CA ASP A 279 13.08 5.64 12.97
C ASP A 279 12.04 4.57 13.37
N GLN A 280 12.55 3.46 13.89
CA GLN A 280 11.71 2.33 14.30
C GLN A 280 10.71 2.74 15.39
N GLY A 281 11.04 3.69 16.26
CA GLY A 281 10.13 4.16 17.31
C GLY A 281 8.90 4.88 16.74
N GLU A 282 9.04 5.62 15.64
CA GLU A 282 7.92 6.24 14.93
C GLU A 282 7.04 5.16 14.27
N LEU A 283 7.68 4.15 13.67
CA LEU A 283 6.96 3.03 13.06
C LEU A 283 6.17 2.22 14.10
N GLU A 284 6.78 1.89 15.23
CA GLU A 284 6.13 1.14 16.32
C GLU A 284 4.89 1.87 16.87
N GLN A 285 4.88 3.20 16.86
CA GLN A 285 3.75 3.98 17.36
C GLN A 285 2.54 3.93 16.43
N ILE A 286 2.76 3.91 15.10
CA ILE A 286 1.66 4.02 14.14
C ILE A 286 1.05 2.65 13.75
N LEU A 287 1.82 1.57 13.81
CA LEU A 287 1.39 0.26 13.32
C LEU A 287 0.17 -0.34 14.03
N PRO A 288 -0.06 -0.16 15.35
CA PRO A 288 -1.27 -0.64 15.99
C PRO A 288 -2.55 -0.08 15.37
N GLU A 289 -2.55 1.20 14.97
CA GLU A 289 -3.70 1.84 14.31
C GLU A 289 -3.83 1.43 12.85
N VAL A 290 -2.72 1.43 12.10
CA VAL A 290 -2.69 1.21 10.65
C VAL A 290 -2.96 -0.25 10.29
N ALA A 291 -2.25 -1.17 10.95
CA ALA A 291 -2.28 -2.59 10.62
C ALA A 291 -3.04 -3.45 11.65
N GLY A 292 -3.49 -2.85 12.76
CA GLY A 292 -4.21 -3.57 13.81
C GLY A 292 -3.33 -4.58 14.56
N ILE A 293 -2.02 -4.35 14.63
CA ILE A 293 -1.05 -5.21 15.29
C ILE A 293 -1.00 -4.84 16.77
N GLU A 294 -1.00 -5.82 17.67
CA GLU A 294 -0.88 -5.56 19.12
C GLU A 294 0.51 -4.99 19.44
N GLU A 295 0.59 -4.01 20.35
CA GLU A 295 1.84 -3.27 20.67
C GLU A 295 3.00 -4.18 21.10
N ASP A 296 2.71 -5.27 21.81
CA ASP A 296 3.72 -6.24 22.27
C ASP A 296 4.29 -7.08 21.11
N ILE A 297 3.50 -7.28 20.04
CA ILE A 297 3.96 -7.96 18.83
C ILE A 297 4.84 -7.01 17.99
N VAL A 298 4.45 -5.73 17.84
CA VAL A 298 5.17 -4.76 17.01
C VAL A 298 6.66 -4.71 17.35
N SER A 299 7.01 -4.74 18.63
CA SER A 299 8.40 -4.61 19.10
C SER A 299 9.32 -5.79 18.73
N VAL A 300 8.76 -6.90 18.28
CA VAL A 300 9.51 -8.14 17.92
C VAL A 300 9.43 -8.49 16.45
N LEU A 301 8.77 -7.65 15.63
CA LEU A 301 8.69 -7.85 14.17
C LEU A 301 10.03 -7.58 13.47
N ASN A 302 10.26 -8.31 12.41
CA ASN A 302 11.35 -8.02 11.47
C ASN A 302 10.83 -7.07 10.39
N PHE A 303 11.19 -5.79 10.50
CA PHE A 303 10.74 -4.80 9.53
C PHE A 303 11.56 -4.85 8.26
N GLY A 304 10.88 -4.64 7.13
CA GLY A 304 11.50 -4.26 5.87
C GLY A 304 11.90 -2.77 5.86
N ALA A 305 12.01 -2.20 4.69
CA ALA A 305 12.38 -0.80 4.52
C ALA A 305 11.33 -0.02 3.73
N PHE A 306 11.15 1.26 4.07
CA PHE A 306 10.33 2.20 3.30
C PHE A 306 11.23 3.00 2.36
N PRO A 307 11.16 2.77 1.02
CA PRO A 307 12.00 3.47 0.07
C PRO A 307 11.67 4.96 0.00
N THR A 308 12.72 5.77 -0.17
CA THR A 308 12.61 7.21 -0.46
C THR A 308 12.94 7.51 -1.92
N THR A 309 13.21 6.48 -2.72
CA THR A 309 13.48 6.56 -4.16
C THR A 309 12.46 5.74 -4.93
N LEU A 310 12.29 6.04 -6.22
CA LEU A 310 11.46 5.29 -7.14
C LEU A 310 12.30 4.91 -8.35
N GLU A 311 12.83 3.70 -8.36
CA GLU A 311 13.80 3.24 -9.35
C GLU A 311 13.19 2.15 -10.23
N ALA A 312 13.04 2.44 -11.53
CA ALA A 312 12.49 1.50 -12.50
C ALA A 312 13.27 0.18 -12.55
N GLU A 313 14.61 0.23 -12.50
CA GLU A 313 15.48 -0.97 -12.55
C GLU A 313 15.17 -1.93 -11.39
N ARG A 314 14.93 -1.41 -10.20
CA ARG A 314 14.59 -2.22 -9.03
C ARG A 314 13.24 -2.92 -9.20
N ILE A 315 12.24 -2.18 -9.68
CA ILE A 315 10.89 -2.71 -9.90
C ILE A 315 10.84 -3.60 -11.15
N GLN A 316 11.69 -3.38 -12.16
CA GLN A 316 11.81 -4.23 -13.34
C GLN A 316 12.13 -5.69 -13.01
N ARG A 317 12.78 -5.96 -11.87
CA ARG A 317 13.05 -7.33 -11.38
C ARG A 317 11.74 -8.11 -11.19
N VAL A 318 10.66 -7.44 -10.79
CA VAL A 318 9.34 -8.06 -10.60
C VAL A 318 8.79 -8.56 -11.94
N ALA A 319 8.75 -7.70 -12.97
CA ALA A 319 8.29 -8.08 -14.31
C ALA A 319 9.14 -9.21 -14.91
N THR A 320 10.46 -9.17 -14.68
CA THR A 320 11.38 -10.19 -15.14
C THR A 320 11.09 -11.56 -14.49
N LEU A 321 10.91 -11.57 -13.16
CA LEU A 321 10.59 -12.79 -12.42
C LEU A 321 9.21 -13.33 -12.79
N MET A 322 8.21 -12.47 -12.95
CA MET A 322 6.87 -12.84 -13.41
C MET A 322 6.89 -13.52 -14.79
N SER A 323 7.68 -13.01 -15.73
CA SER A 323 7.84 -13.64 -17.04
C SER A 323 8.58 -14.98 -16.94
N GLN A 324 9.62 -15.08 -16.09
CA GLN A 324 10.38 -16.32 -15.88
C GLN A 324 9.48 -17.46 -15.40
N PHE A 325 8.53 -17.19 -14.53
CA PHE A 325 7.57 -18.17 -14.01
C PHE A 325 6.22 -18.16 -14.72
N SER A 326 6.13 -17.52 -15.90
CA SER A 326 4.92 -17.48 -16.74
C SER A 326 3.70 -16.87 -16.06
N PHE A 327 3.89 -15.88 -15.17
CA PHE A 327 2.81 -15.06 -14.61
C PHE A 327 2.32 -14.04 -15.65
N ILE A 328 3.21 -13.61 -16.52
CA ILE A 328 2.92 -12.78 -17.72
C ILE A 328 3.64 -13.39 -18.92
N GLU A 329 3.12 -13.20 -20.13
CA GLU A 329 3.68 -13.79 -21.35
C GLU A 329 5.03 -13.17 -21.71
N GLU A 330 5.12 -11.83 -21.65
CA GLU A 330 6.35 -11.09 -21.92
C GLU A 330 6.61 -10.07 -20.80
N PRO A 331 7.88 -9.75 -20.48
CA PRO A 331 8.22 -8.73 -19.50
C PRO A 331 7.68 -7.36 -19.95
N ILE A 332 7.07 -6.63 -19.00
CA ILE A 332 6.67 -5.24 -19.17
C ILE A 332 7.92 -4.37 -19.02
N ASP A 333 8.04 -3.30 -19.82
CA ASP A 333 9.00 -2.24 -19.58
C ASP A 333 8.45 -1.34 -18.45
N VAL A 334 9.06 -1.45 -17.29
CA VAL A 334 8.61 -0.71 -16.10
C VAL A 334 8.93 0.78 -16.19
N GLU A 335 9.93 1.18 -16.98
CA GLU A 335 10.24 2.60 -17.21
C GLU A 335 9.02 3.35 -17.76
N ASP A 336 8.25 2.72 -18.66
CA ASP A 336 7.02 3.29 -19.21
C ASP A 336 5.90 3.46 -18.15
N MET A 337 5.98 2.76 -17.04
CA MET A 337 5.01 2.85 -15.95
C MET A 337 5.40 3.86 -14.86
N ILE A 338 6.64 4.30 -14.78
CA ILE A 338 7.12 5.18 -13.71
C ILE A 338 6.72 6.64 -13.97
N VAL A 339 6.19 7.31 -12.95
CA VAL A 339 6.19 8.77 -12.88
C VAL A 339 7.39 9.17 -12.01
N PRO A 340 8.41 9.79 -12.58
CA PRO A 340 9.61 10.16 -11.82
C PRO A 340 9.27 11.03 -10.59
N LEU A 341 10.05 10.86 -9.52
CA LEU A 341 9.93 11.77 -8.37
C LEU A 341 10.29 13.21 -8.82
N PRO A 342 9.60 14.23 -8.27
CA PRO A 342 9.92 15.61 -8.56
C PRO A 342 11.37 15.93 -8.14
N GLU A 343 12.05 16.74 -8.94
CA GLU A 343 13.33 17.31 -8.55
C GLU A 343 13.12 18.35 -7.43
N ASP A 344 14.00 18.37 -6.41
CA ASP A 344 13.97 19.31 -5.28
C ASP A 344 14.21 20.77 -5.71
#